data_d3ae031dac994a5f8eea752c4bf37794
#
_entry.id   d3ae031dac994a5f8eea752c4bf37794
#
_cell.length_a   1.000
_cell.length_b   1.000
_cell.length_c   1.000
_cell.angle_alpha   90.00
_cell.angle_beta   90.00
_cell.angle_gamma   90.00
#
_symmetry.space_group_name_H-M   'P 1'
#
loop_
_entity.id
_entity.type
_entity.pdbx_description
1 polymer ?
#
loop_
_entity_poly.entity_id
_entity_poly.type
_entity_poly.pdbx_seq_one_letter_code
_entity_poly.pdbx_strand_id
1 'polypeptide(L)'
;MKLLSKNNLIILFFFGFSITNQVRSQFAPGAGFQGTTAIHMDSSIFLNWAKDCSVFLGPENIQNSSSPIVSSGNSTMAIGMPGNGVVSLGDGGYAILTFERPIRNGSGWDFAIFENSFSNTFLELGLVQVSSDGSNYFQFESTSLTQDTLQIDAFGSINPEMINNLAGKYRATFGTPFDLEELAFEQGLDINNITHIKIIDVIGSIDPIIGTHDQFGNVINDPFPTPFPSSGFDLDAIGVIHEQPLSLINNNYVNNIDNLMIKNGIISYNLNSTLVEKINYSIIDLSGKKIYENKTILMHGINSLKINMSNLKKGIYILKVSSKNISLSKKFFFKIK
;
A
#
# COMPACT_ATOMS: atom_id res chain seq x y z
N MET A 1 46.32 -19.18 83.14
CA MET A 1 44.95 -19.51 82.82
C MET A 1 44.35 -18.30 82.06
N LYS A 2 44.32 -18.36 80.72
CA LYS A 2 43.76 -17.31 79.83
C LYS A 2 42.66 -17.95 79.00
N LEU A 3 41.46 -17.45 79.20
CA LEU A 3 40.30 -17.84 78.39
C LEU A 3 40.43 -17.24 77.00
N LEU A 4 40.29 -18.04 75.98
CA LEU A 4 40.15 -17.64 74.60
C LEU A 4 38.65 -17.48 74.28
N SER A 5 38.26 -16.26 73.93
CA SER A 5 36.94 -15.93 73.42
C SER A 5 36.80 -16.42 71.98
N LYS A 6 35.81 -17.27 71.69
CA LYS A 6 35.42 -17.66 70.32
C LYS A 6 34.41 -16.65 69.77
N ASN A 7 34.86 -15.81 68.82
CA ASN A 7 33.95 -14.99 68.01
C ASN A 7 33.28 -15.85 66.95
N ASN A 8 31.99 -16.08 67.07
CA ASN A 8 31.17 -16.65 66.02
C ASN A 8 30.83 -15.57 65.01
N LEU A 9 31.41 -15.66 63.81
CA LEU A 9 31.05 -14.84 62.66
C LEU A 9 29.81 -15.45 61.98
N ILE A 10 28.65 -14.83 62.13
CA ILE A 10 27.43 -15.19 61.41
C ILE A 10 27.47 -14.50 60.06
N ILE A 11 27.71 -15.26 58.99
CA ILE A 11 27.60 -14.78 57.60
C ILE A 11 26.12 -14.93 57.17
N LEU A 12 25.40 -13.80 57.09
CA LEU A 12 24.08 -13.74 56.49
C LEU A 12 24.22 -13.74 54.94
N PHE A 13 23.86 -14.84 54.31
CA PHE A 13 23.68 -14.88 52.88
C PHE A 13 22.32 -14.19 52.52
N PHE A 14 22.37 -12.98 51.98
CA PHE A 14 21.23 -12.39 51.30
C PHE A 14 21.09 -13.02 49.92
N PHE A 15 20.11 -13.92 49.77
CA PHE A 15 19.62 -14.32 48.46
C PHE A 15 18.78 -13.17 47.89
N GLY A 16 19.40 -12.33 47.08
CA GLY A 16 18.66 -11.36 46.26
C GLY A 16 17.85 -12.09 45.19
N PHE A 17 16.56 -12.23 45.37
CA PHE A 17 15.63 -12.58 44.29
C PHE A 17 15.61 -11.41 43.31
N SER A 18 16.37 -11.50 42.22
CA SER A 18 16.16 -10.60 41.05
C SER A 18 14.89 -11.02 40.38
N ILE A 19 13.81 -10.31 40.66
CA ILE A 19 12.58 -10.38 39.85
C ILE A 19 12.97 -9.68 38.53
N THR A 20 13.36 -10.45 37.53
CA THR A 20 13.41 -9.97 36.16
C THR A 20 11.97 -9.77 35.70
N ASN A 21 11.45 -8.56 35.81
CA ASN A 21 10.29 -8.18 35.05
C ASN A 21 10.70 -8.30 33.57
N GLN A 22 10.27 -9.39 32.93
CA GLN A 22 10.24 -9.41 31.47
C GLN A 22 9.24 -8.31 31.06
N VAL A 23 9.78 -7.19 30.64
CA VAL A 23 9.01 -6.21 29.89
C VAL A 23 8.68 -6.90 28.57
N ARG A 24 7.49 -7.50 28.47
CA ARG A 24 6.94 -7.91 27.18
C ARG A 24 6.78 -6.61 26.39
N SER A 25 7.41 -6.54 25.24
CA SER A 25 7.16 -5.48 24.28
C SER A 25 5.68 -5.51 23.96
N GLN A 26 4.95 -4.52 24.42
CA GLN A 26 3.53 -4.31 24.08
C GLN A 26 3.50 -3.48 22.83
N PHE A 27 2.65 -3.86 21.89
CA PHE A 27 2.38 -3.08 20.68
C PHE A 27 1.49 -1.87 21.01
N ALA A 28 1.28 -1.01 20.02
CA ALA A 28 0.46 0.18 20.19
C ALA A 28 -0.93 -0.14 20.75
N PRO A 29 -1.45 0.64 21.73
CA PRO A 29 -2.75 0.44 22.34
C PRO A 29 -3.89 0.80 21.38
N GLY A 30 -5.12 0.49 21.79
CA GLY A 30 -6.35 0.79 21.05
C GLY A 30 -6.52 2.27 20.68
N ALA A 31 -7.42 2.53 19.76
CA ALA A 31 -7.68 3.89 19.26
C ALA A 31 -8.15 4.84 20.39
N GLY A 32 -7.56 6.04 20.42
CA GLY A 32 -7.86 7.08 21.43
C GLY A 32 -7.01 7.01 22.70
N PHE A 33 -6.17 5.99 22.87
CA PHE A 33 -5.22 5.92 23.98
C PHE A 33 -3.86 6.53 23.61
N GLN A 34 -3.13 7.02 24.61
CA GLN A 34 -1.79 7.56 24.40
C GLN A 34 -0.84 6.49 23.85
N GLY A 35 -0.16 6.79 22.74
CA GLY A 35 0.75 5.87 22.07
C GLY A 35 0.08 5.03 20.99
N THR A 36 -1.21 5.21 20.73
CA THR A 36 -1.90 4.57 19.59
C THR A 36 -1.30 5.03 18.26
N THR A 37 -1.26 4.11 17.27
CA THR A 37 -0.94 4.41 15.88
C THR A 37 -2.19 4.50 15.00
N ALA A 38 -3.39 4.37 15.58
CA ALA A 38 -4.67 4.47 14.88
C ALA A 38 -4.84 5.84 14.20
N ILE A 39 -5.28 5.85 12.96
CA ILE A 39 -5.50 7.08 12.17
C ILE A 39 -7.00 7.26 11.94
N HIS A 40 -7.56 8.37 12.43
CA HIS A 40 -8.99 8.68 12.24
C HIS A 40 -9.28 8.96 10.76
N MET A 41 -10.42 8.50 10.25
CA MET A 41 -10.82 8.63 8.84
C MET A 41 -10.85 10.07 8.31
N ASP A 42 -11.15 11.06 9.17
CA ASP A 42 -11.16 12.49 8.81
C ASP A 42 -9.76 13.13 8.85
N SER A 43 -8.70 12.35 9.05
CA SER A 43 -7.34 12.88 9.07
C SER A 43 -6.95 13.43 7.69
N SER A 44 -6.43 14.65 7.66
CA SER A 44 -5.93 15.28 6.42
C SER A 44 -4.69 14.60 5.83
N ILE A 45 -4.17 13.55 6.48
CA ILE A 45 -3.06 12.75 5.95
C ILE A 45 -3.48 11.90 4.76
N PHE A 46 -4.77 11.52 4.67
CA PHE A 46 -5.28 10.74 3.54
C PHE A 46 -5.42 11.60 2.30
N LEU A 47 -4.71 11.21 1.24
CA LEU A 47 -4.73 11.88 -0.07
C LEU A 47 -5.82 11.31 -0.97
N ASN A 48 -6.10 10.01 -0.85
CA ASN A 48 -7.02 9.27 -1.71
C ASN A 48 -7.54 8.01 -1.00
N TRP A 49 -8.43 7.28 -1.66
CA TRP A 49 -9.06 6.05 -1.19
C TRP A 49 -9.06 4.99 -2.29
N ALA A 50 -9.28 3.73 -1.92
CA ALA A 50 -9.45 2.65 -2.89
C ALA A 50 -10.55 2.98 -3.89
N LYS A 51 -10.33 2.61 -5.17
CA LYS A 51 -11.20 2.93 -6.29
C LYS A 51 -11.99 1.75 -6.81
N ASP A 52 -11.40 0.57 -6.77
CA ASP A 52 -12.06 -0.68 -7.17
C ASP A 52 -11.77 -1.75 -6.14
N CYS A 53 -12.72 -2.67 -5.95
CA CYS A 53 -12.60 -3.80 -5.05
C CYS A 53 -13.18 -5.05 -5.71
N SER A 54 -12.44 -6.15 -5.66
CA SER A 54 -12.92 -7.48 -5.99
C SER A 54 -12.83 -8.38 -4.76
N VAL A 55 -13.84 -9.23 -4.53
CA VAL A 55 -13.92 -10.08 -3.35
C VAL A 55 -14.03 -11.55 -3.73
N PHE A 56 -13.42 -12.40 -2.93
CA PHE A 56 -13.59 -13.83 -2.92
C PHE A 56 -14.08 -14.23 -1.54
N LEU A 57 -15.38 -14.52 -1.44
CA LEU A 57 -16.05 -14.71 -0.18
C LEU A 57 -15.83 -16.13 0.35
N GLY A 58 -15.54 -16.23 1.65
CA GLY A 58 -15.45 -17.47 2.41
C GLY A 58 -16.80 -17.94 2.97
N PRO A 59 -16.84 -19.13 3.60
CA PRO A 59 -18.03 -19.61 4.31
C PRO A 59 -18.25 -18.84 5.63
N GLU A 60 -19.49 -18.89 6.15
CA GLU A 60 -19.80 -18.37 7.49
C GLU A 60 -19.10 -19.16 8.62
N ASN A 61 -18.78 -20.43 8.38
CA ASN A 61 -18.02 -21.29 9.30
C ASN A 61 -17.28 -22.38 8.51
N ILE A 62 -15.97 -22.26 8.40
CA ILE A 62 -15.12 -23.19 7.64
C ILE A 62 -15.07 -24.59 8.21
N GLN A 63 -15.37 -24.78 9.51
CA GLN A 63 -15.45 -26.10 10.12
C GLN A 63 -16.69 -26.88 9.69
N ASN A 64 -17.70 -26.22 9.18
CA ASN A 64 -18.91 -26.84 8.68
C ASN A 64 -18.91 -26.84 7.14
N SER A 65 -18.65 -27.98 6.53
CA SER A 65 -18.64 -28.13 5.07
C SER A 65 -19.96 -27.79 4.37
N SER A 66 -21.06 -27.69 5.13
CA SER A 66 -22.39 -27.28 4.62
C SER A 66 -22.70 -25.82 4.96
N SER A 67 -21.74 -25.08 5.51
CA SER A 67 -21.93 -23.65 5.82
C SER A 67 -22.17 -22.85 4.54
N PRO A 68 -23.13 -21.92 4.53
CA PRO A 68 -23.28 -21.02 3.40
C PRO A 68 -22.08 -20.07 3.29
N ILE A 69 -21.91 -19.52 2.11
CA ILE A 69 -20.98 -18.39 1.87
C ILE A 69 -21.60 -17.13 2.50
N VAL A 70 -20.77 -16.28 3.11
CA VAL A 70 -21.20 -15.00 3.67
C VAL A 70 -21.92 -14.14 2.63
N SER A 71 -22.85 -13.29 3.07
CA SER A 71 -23.70 -12.51 2.18
C SER A 71 -23.91 -11.07 2.64
N SER A 72 -23.21 -10.62 3.67
CA SER A 72 -23.31 -9.25 4.17
C SER A 72 -22.45 -8.30 3.33
N GLY A 73 -23.09 -7.28 2.78
CA GLY A 73 -22.42 -6.26 1.98
C GLY A 73 -22.04 -6.71 0.57
N ASN A 74 -21.24 -5.88 -0.10
CA ASN A 74 -20.68 -6.15 -1.42
C ASN A 74 -19.43 -5.30 -1.65
N SER A 75 -18.66 -5.61 -2.69
CA SER A 75 -17.37 -4.98 -2.98
C SER A 75 -17.42 -3.45 -3.16
N THR A 76 -18.57 -2.88 -3.56
CA THR A 76 -18.68 -1.42 -3.73
C THR A 76 -18.73 -0.67 -2.40
N MET A 77 -19.02 -1.35 -1.30
CA MET A 77 -19.02 -0.76 0.04
C MET A 77 -17.62 -0.49 0.57
N ALA A 78 -16.61 -1.23 0.07
CA ALA A 78 -15.20 -1.04 0.43
C ALA A 78 -14.48 0.02 -0.44
N ILE A 79 -15.21 0.80 -1.24
CA ILE A 79 -14.66 1.79 -2.15
C ILE A 79 -14.91 3.20 -1.62
N GLY A 80 -13.89 4.06 -1.68
CA GLY A 80 -13.96 5.43 -1.18
C GLY A 80 -13.70 5.52 0.32
N MET A 81 -14.20 6.61 0.93
CA MET A 81 -14.04 6.89 2.36
C MET A 81 -14.89 5.94 3.21
N PRO A 82 -14.47 5.55 4.43
CA PRO A 82 -15.25 4.70 5.33
C PRO A 82 -16.65 5.25 5.61
N GLY A 83 -17.58 4.32 5.89
CA GLY A 83 -18.96 4.65 6.33
C GLY A 83 -20.04 4.47 5.26
N ASN A 84 -19.72 3.87 4.11
CA ASN A 84 -20.72 3.47 3.10
C ASN A 84 -21.28 2.05 3.32
N GLY A 85 -21.03 1.45 4.46
CA GLY A 85 -21.24 0.04 4.76
C GLY A 85 -19.94 -0.75 4.61
N VAL A 86 -20.01 -2.05 4.85
CA VAL A 86 -18.85 -2.96 4.81
C VAL A 86 -19.13 -4.15 3.92
N VAL A 87 -18.09 -4.85 3.51
CA VAL A 87 -18.21 -6.19 2.92
C VAL A 87 -17.55 -7.20 3.83
N SER A 88 -18.33 -8.17 4.30
CA SER A 88 -17.85 -9.27 5.13
C SER A 88 -17.16 -10.31 4.24
N LEU A 89 -15.96 -10.75 4.63
CA LEU A 89 -15.15 -11.63 3.79
C LEU A 89 -15.45 -13.12 4.03
N GLY A 90 -15.91 -13.50 5.23
CA GLY A 90 -16.08 -14.90 5.64
C GLY A 90 -14.76 -15.60 5.92
N ASP A 91 -14.81 -16.78 6.54
CA ASP A 91 -13.63 -17.53 6.97
C ASP A 91 -12.67 -17.80 5.80
N GLY A 92 -11.47 -17.21 5.86
CA GLY A 92 -10.43 -17.31 4.84
C GLY A 92 -10.76 -16.62 3.52
N GLY A 93 -11.83 -15.84 3.45
CA GLY A 93 -12.15 -14.99 2.32
C GLY A 93 -11.14 -13.87 2.14
N TYR A 94 -11.13 -13.21 0.97
CA TYR A 94 -10.22 -12.11 0.73
C TYR A 94 -10.80 -11.04 -0.20
N ALA A 95 -10.28 -9.83 -0.06
CA ALA A 95 -10.55 -8.71 -0.96
C ALA A 95 -9.25 -8.22 -1.61
N ILE A 96 -9.33 -7.82 -2.89
CA ILE A 96 -8.24 -7.14 -3.61
C ILE A 96 -8.75 -5.77 -4.03
N LEU A 97 -8.03 -4.72 -3.60
CA LEU A 97 -8.36 -3.34 -3.89
C LEU A 97 -7.30 -2.71 -4.78
N THR A 98 -7.75 -1.80 -5.66
CA THR A 98 -6.89 -1.02 -6.54
C THR A 98 -7.12 0.48 -6.35
N PHE A 99 -6.19 1.28 -6.85
CA PHE A 99 -6.11 2.72 -6.61
C PHE A 99 -6.02 3.48 -7.91
N GLU A 100 -6.45 4.74 -7.93
CA GLU A 100 -6.32 5.60 -9.11
C GLU A 100 -4.84 5.83 -9.48
N ARG A 101 -3.99 5.93 -8.48
CA ARG A 101 -2.53 6.03 -8.59
C ARG A 101 -1.88 5.01 -7.68
N PRO A 102 -0.74 4.40 -8.10
CA PRO A 102 -0.02 3.49 -7.22
C PRO A 102 0.35 4.16 -5.90
N ILE A 103 0.25 3.41 -4.82
CA ILE A 103 0.81 3.79 -3.52
C ILE A 103 2.33 3.65 -3.61
N ARG A 104 3.06 4.54 -2.97
CA ARG A 104 4.51 4.51 -2.90
C ARG A 104 4.99 4.58 -1.46
N ASN A 105 6.19 4.07 -1.23
CA ASN A 105 6.89 4.28 0.01
C ASN A 105 7.17 5.77 0.25
N GLY A 106 6.87 6.24 1.44
CA GLY A 106 7.09 7.59 1.92
C GLY A 106 7.79 7.63 3.27
N SER A 107 7.65 8.70 4.02
CA SER A 107 8.17 8.77 5.38
C SER A 107 7.09 8.36 6.38
N GLY A 108 7.24 7.20 7.02
CA GLY A 108 6.24 6.61 7.91
C GLY A 108 5.12 5.90 7.14
N TRP A 109 3.91 5.92 7.67
CA TRP A 109 2.80 5.15 7.14
C TRP A 109 2.40 5.54 5.72
N ASP A 110 2.13 4.56 4.84
CA ASP A 110 1.80 4.77 3.43
C ASP A 110 0.33 4.58 3.10
N PHE A 111 -0.36 3.75 3.87
CA PHE A 111 -1.81 3.54 3.78
C PHE A 111 -2.37 3.05 5.11
N ALA A 112 -3.70 3.05 5.24
CA ALA A 112 -4.39 2.49 6.40
C ALA A 112 -5.65 1.74 5.98
N ILE A 113 -5.94 0.63 6.68
CA ILE A 113 -7.09 -0.25 6.43
C ILE A 113 -8.12 -0.04 7.52
N PHE A 114 -9.37 0.14 7.12
CA PHE A 114 -10.52 0.37 8.00
C PHE A 114 -11.41 -0.86 8.03
N GLU A 115 -11.85 -1.17 9.22
CA GLU A 115 -12.78 -2.22 9.58
C GLU A 115 -13.83 -1.62 10.52
N ASN A 116 -14.98 -2.28 10.78
CA ASN A 116 -16.11 -1.66 11.46
C ASN A 116 -16.30 -2.08 12.93
N SER A 117 -15.30 -2.63 13.59
CA SER A 117 -15.33 -3.07 15.00
C SER A 117 -16.04 -2.10 15.94
N PHE A 118 -16.89 -2.61 16.80
CA PHE A 118 -17.72 -1.80 17.70
C PHE A 118 -16.94 -1.17 18.85
N SER A 119 -15.79 -1.72 19.21
CA SER A 119 -15.01 -1.27 20.37
C SER A 119 -13.51 -1.48 20.15
N ASN A 120 -12.68 -0.99 21.09
CA ASN A 120 -11.23 -1.20 21.04
C ASN A 120 -10.79 -2.65 21.34
N THR A 121 -11.70 -3.55 21.66
CA THR A 121 -11.38 -4.92 22.03
C THR A 121 -12.21 -5.98 21.31
N PHE A 122 -13.33 -5.63 20.71
CA PHE A 122 -14.02 -6.48 19.76
C PHE A 122 -13.40 -6.21 18.39
N LEU A 123 -12.47 -7.04 17.98
CA LEU A 123 -11.67 -6.86 16.79
C LEU A 123 -11.79 -8.10 15.91
N GLU A 124 -11.89 -7.91 14.61
CA GLU A 124 -11.81 -8.95 13.58
C GLU A 124 -10.62 -8.65 12.69
N LEU A 125 -9.75 -9.65 12.52
CA LEU A 125 -8.40 -9.42 12.02
C LEU A 125 -8.22 -9.87 10.56
N GLY A 126 -7.33 -9.20 9.85
CA GLY A 126 -6.97 -9.54 8.48
C GLY A 126 -5.46 -9.49 8.24
N LEU A 127 -4.94 -10.49 7.50
CA LEU A 127 -3.59 -10.45 6.95
C LEU A 127 -3.55 -9.48 5.77
N VAL A 128 -2.45 -8.76 5.62
CA VAL A 128 -2.29 -7.73 4.58
C VAL A 128 -1.15 -8.09 3.64
N GLN A 129 -1.45 -8.08 2.36
CA GLN A 129 -0.50 -8.30 1.28
C GLN A 129 -0.56 -7.15 0.29
N VAL A 130 0.58 -6.82 -0.32
CA VAL A 130 0.71 -5.81 -1.37
C VAL A 130 1.32 -6.38 -2.64
N SER A 131 1.01 -5.76 -3.78
CA SER A 131 1.56 -6.15 -5.07
C SER A 131 1.82 -4.93 -5.95
N SER A 132 2.93 -4.96 -6.69
CA SER A 132 3.27 -3.96 -7.70
C SER A 132 2.81 -4.34 -9.12
N ASP A 133 2.36 -5.57 -9.34
CA ASP A 133 1.99 -6.12 -10.66
C ASP A 133 0.61 -6.81 -10.72
N GLY A 134 -0.05 -6.97 -9.55
CA GLY A 134 -1.35 -7.64 -9.42
C GLY A 134 -1.29 -9.18 -9.48
N SER A 135 -0.09 -9.77 -9.54
CA SER A 135 0.12 -11.21 -9.65
C SER A 135 0.95 -11.78 -8.50
N ASN A 136 2.03 -11.10 -8.16
CA ASN A 136 2.91 -11.47 -7.06
C ASN A 136 2.58 -10.63 -5.83
N TYR A 137 2.18 -11.30 -4.75
CA TYR A 137 1.77 -10.65 -3.50
C TYR A 137 2.78 -10.93 -2.39
N PHE A 138 3.12 -9.89 -1.63
CA PHE A 138 4.07 -9.91 -0.51
C PHE A 138 3.34 -9.50 0.76
N GLN A 139 3.49 -10.29 1.82
CA GLN A 139 2.74 -10.14 3.06
C GLN A 139 3.54 -9.35 4.09
N PHE A 140 2.88 -8.41 4.78
CA PHE A 140 3.43 -7.82 5.99
C PHE A 140 3.62 -8.88 7.06
N GLU A 141 4.77 -8.86 7.73
CA GLU A 141 5.05 -9.74 8.85
C GLU A 141 4.14 -9.42 10.04
N SER A 142 3.14 -10.26 10.27
CA SER A 142 2.21 -10.10 11.39
C SER A 142 2.75 -10.78 12.65
N THR A 143 2.34 -10.27 13.83
CA THR A 143 2.65 -10.87 15.12
C THR A 143 1.40 -10.95 15.98
N SER A 144 1.13 -12.12 16.53
CA SER A 144 0.08 -12.36 17.51
C SER A 144 0.67 -12.89 18.82
N LEU A 145 0.41 -12.18 19.91
CA LEU A 145 0.67 -12.61 21.28
C LEU A 145 -0.64 -12.97 21.99
N THR A 146 -1.72 -13.20 21.23
CA THR A 146 -2.98 -13.67 21.80
C THR A 146 -2.79 -15.04 22.43
N GLN A 147 -3.56 -15.33 23.47
CA GLN A 147 -3.49 -16.62 24.14
C GLN A 147 -4.07 -17.72 23.23
N ASP A 148 -3.55 -18.92 23.30
CA ASP A 148 -3.90 -20.08 22.46
C ASP A 148 -4.56 -21.22 23.23
N THR A 149 -4.92 -21.00 24.49
CA THR A 149 -5.47 -22.03 25.39
C THR A 149 -6.99 -22.05 25.46
N LEU A 150 -7.64 -20.93 25.16
CA LEU A 150 -9.08 -20.77 25.17
C LEU A 150 -9.52 -20.01 23.92
N GLN A 151 -10.40 -20.61 23.13
CA GLN A 151 -10.99 -19.97 21.96
C GLN A 151 -11.72 -18.68 22.36
N ILE A 152 -11.42 -17.58 21.67
CA ILE A 152 -12.22 -16.35 21.73
C ILE A 152 -13.52 -16.64 21.00
N ASP A 153 -14.65 -16.52 21.69
CA ASP A 153 -15.96 -16.75 21.11
C ASP A 153 -16.37 -15.63 20.14
N ALA A 154 -17.48 -15.81 19.42
CA ALA A 154 -17.97 -14.93 18.37
C ALA A 154 -18.10 -13.45 18.75
N PHE A 155 -18.18 -13.13 20.03
CA PHE A 155 -18.31 -11.77 20.58
C PHE A 155 -17.24 -11.49 21.65
N GLY A 156 -16.16 -12.24 21.60
CA GLY A 156 -15.07 -12.13 22.56
C GLY A 156 -14.21 -10.90 22.36
N SER A 157 -13.14 -10.80 23.13
CA SER A 157 -12.30 -9.60 23.15
C SER A 157 -10.84 -9.94 22.93
N ILE A 158 -10.17 -9.12 22.13
CA ILE A 158 -8.72 -9.12 21.90
C ILE A 158 -8.14 -7.84 22.50
N ASN A 159 -7.00 -7.96 23.19
CA ASN A 159 -6.23 -6.78 23.56
C ASN A 159 -5.39 -6.32 22.36
N PRO A 160 -5.61 -5.10 21.82
CA PRO A 160 -4.85 -4.59 20.67
C PRO A 160 -3.33 -4.49 20.91
N GLU A 161 -2.89 -4.43 22.17
CA GLU A 161 -1.45 -4.44 22.52
C GLU A 161 -0.79 -5.82 22.30
N MET A 162 -1.58 -6.86 21.99
CA MET A 162 -1.09 -8.20 21.73
C MET A 162 -0.94 -8.52 20.24
N ILE A 163 -1.27 -7.60 19.35
CA ILE A 163 -1.23 -7.81 17.89
C ILE A 163 -0.50 -6.68 17.17
N ASN A 164 0.21 -7.03 16.10
CA ASN A 164 0.90 -6.09 15.22
C ASN A 164 0.77 -6.50 13.75
N ASN A 165 0.75 -5.52 12.84
CA ASN A 165 0.65 -5.71 11.39
C ASN A 165 -0.53 -6.62 10.97
N LEU A 166 -1.65 -6.49 11.67
CA LEU A 166 -2.93 -7.10 11.32
C LEU A 166 -3.95 -5.98 11.08
N ALA A 167 -4.61 -5.99 9.93
CA ALA A 167 -5.78 -5.13 9.71
C ALA A 167 -6.85 -5.43 10.74
N GLY A 168 -7.75 -4.46 11.04
CA GLY A 168 -8.79 -4.63 12.08
C GLY A 168 -8.32 -4.43 13.52
N LYS A 169 -7.05 -4.04 13.72
CA LYS A 169 -6.52 -3.74 15.07
C LYS A 169 -7.27 -2.61 15.77
N TYR A 170 -7.94 -1.74 15.05
CA TYR A 170 -8.59 -0.55 15.59
C TYR A 170 -10.08 -0.55 15.25
N ARG A 171 -10.87 -0.05 16.20
CA ARG A 171 -12.33 0.08 16.06
C ARG A 171 -12.74 0.96 14.90
N ALA A 172 -13.98 0.87 14.50
CA ALA A 172 -14.60 1.68 13.44
C ALA A 172 -14.18 3.15 13.47
N THR A 173 -14.08 3.77 12.31
CA THR A 173 -13.57 5.14 12.05
C THR A 173 -12.06 5.33 12.21
N PHE A 174 -11.32 4.32 12.70
CA PHE A 174 -9.88 4.35 12.87
C PHE A 174 -9.21 3.28 12.03
N GLY A 175 -8.34 3.70 11.10
CA GLY A 175 -7.57 2.78 10.26
C GLY A 175 -6.32 2.26 10.95
N THR A 176 -5.99 1.01 10.65
CA THR A 176 -4.71 0.39 11.00
C THR A 176 -3.69 0.75 9.94
N PRO A 177 -2.63 1.51 10.27
CA PRO A 177 -1.63 1.95 9.29
C PRO A 177 -0.58 0.89 8.98
N PHE A 178 -0.02 0.98 7.77
CA PHE A 178 1.05 0.12 7.25
C PHE A 178 2.14 0.96 6.58
N ASP A 179 3.40 0.56 6.78
CA ASP A 179 4.61 1.21 6.25
C ASP A 179 5.29 0.27 5.24
N LEU A 180 5.36 0.68 3.98
CA LEU A 180 5.97 -0.11 2.91
C LEU A 180 7.47 -0.31 3.09
N GLU A 181 8.14 0.51 3.91
CA GLU A 181 9.56 0.33 4.22
C GLU A 181 9.83 -1.04 4.87
N GLU A 182 8.84 -1.63 5.57
CA GLU A 182 8.95 -2.97 6.14
C GLU A 182 9.18 -4.06 5.06
N LEU A 183 8.77 -3.80 3.82
CA LEU A 183 8.90 -4.71 2.68
C LEU A 183 10.01 -4.28 1.70
N ALA A 184 10.89 -3.35 2.08
CA ALA A 184 11.91 -2.77 1.19
C ALA A 184 12.93 -3.79 0.65
N PHE A 185 13.08 -4.93 1.33
CA PHE A 185 14.02 -5.98 0.95
C PHE A 185 13.38 -7.17 0.21
N GLU A 186 12.07 -7.12 -0.04
CA GLU A 186 11.36 -8.17 -0.76
C GLU A 186 11.74 -8.19 -2.24
N GLN A 187 12.34 -9.29 -2.69
CA GLN A 187 12.78 -9.43 -4.07
C GLN A 187 11.58 -9.57 -5.02
N GLY A 188 11.47 -8.66 -5.97
CA GLY A 188 10.39 -8.65 -6.95
C GLY A 188 9.24 -7.72 -6.60
N LEU A 189 9.28 -7.05 -5.45
CA LEU A 189 8.34 -6.00 -5.08
C LEU A 189 8.94 -4.61 -5.38
N ASP A 190 8.19 -3.77 -6.08
CA ASP A 190 8.48 -2.34 -6.20
C ASP A 190 7.62 -1.57 -5.19
N ILE A 191 8.17 -1.30 -3.99
CA ILE A 191 7.48 -0.56 -2.92
C ILE A 191 7.10 0.86 -3.30
N ASN A 192 7.64 1.39 -4.40
CA ASN A 192 7.26 2.69 -4.94
C ASN A 192 6.16 2.60 -6.00
N ASN A 193 5.60 1.42 -6.26
CA ASN A 193 4.59 1.21 -7.27
C ASN A 193 3.54 0.17 -6.85
N ILE A 194 3.00 0.28 -5.66
CA ILE A 194 1.96 -0.64 -5.17
C ILE A 194 0.64 -0.33 -5.85
N THR A 195 0.19 -1.26 -6.69
CA THR A 195 -1.03 -1.15 -7.48
C THR A 195 -2.22 -1.88 -6.85
N HIS A 196 -1.93 -2.91 -6.03
CA HIS A 196 -2.94 -3.75 -5.40
C HIS A 196 -2.62 -3.97 -3.92
N ILE A 197 -3.67 -3.93 -3.09
CA ILE A 197 -3.63 -4.40 -1.70
C ILE A 197 -4.63 -5.53 -1.57
N LYS A 198 -4.21 -6.64 -0.96
CA LYS A 198 -5.05 -7.79 -0.66
C LYS A 198 -5.17 -7.95 0.84
N ILE A 199 -6.41 -8.03 1.32
CA ILE A 199 -6.74 -8.35 2.70
C ILE A 199 -7.30 -9.77 2.72
N ILE A 200 -6.78 -10.61 3.61
CA ILE A 200 -7.22 -12.00 3.79
C ILE A 200 -7.76 -12.12 5.21
N ASP A 201 -8.96 -12.61 5.35
CA ASP A 201 -9.58 -12.86 6.65
C ASP A 201 -8.73 -13.82 7.49
N VAL A 202 -8.58 -13.52 8.76
CA VAL A 202 -7.94 -14.38 9.75
C VAL A 202 -8.96 -15.41 10.25
N ILE A 203 -8.71 -16.69 9.96
CA ILE A 203 -9.48 -17.76 10.61
C ILE A 203 -9.03 -17.85 12.06
N GLY A 204 -9.83 -17.28 12.96
CA GLY A 204 -9.48 -17.06 14.37
C GLY A 204 -9.42 -18.32 15.25
N SER A 205 -9.46 -19.50 14.66
CA SER A 205 -9.44 -20.77 15.39
C SER A 205 -8.09 -21.03 16.06
N ILE A 206 -8.11 -21.48 17.32
CA ILE A 206 -6.89 -22.00 17.98
C ILE A 206 -6.52 -23.44 17.54
N ASP A 207 -7.35 -24.09 16.72
CA ASP A 207 -6.98 -25.36 16.09
C ASP A 207 -5.87 -25.09 15.04
N PRO A 208 -4.65 -25.60 15.23
CA PRO A 208 -3.53 -25.29 14.34
C PRO A 208 -3.68 -25.85 12.92
N ILE A 209 -4.69 -26.68 12.66
CA ILE A 209 -4.95 -27.23 11.32
C ILE A 209 -5.70 -26.22 10.45
N ILE A 210 -6.59 -25.44 11.03
CA ILE A 210 -7.46 -24.51 10.32
C ILE A 210 -7.18 -23.05 10.65
N GLY A 211 -6.66 -22.78 11.85
CA GLY A 211 -6.38 -21.41 12.32
C GLY A 211 -5.29 -20.73 11.51
N THR A 212 -5.40 -19.44 11.33
CA THR A 212 -4.38 -18.61 10.71
C THR A 212 -3.18 -18.43 11.65
N HIS A 213 -1.98 -18.45 11.11
CA HIS A 213 -0.74 -18.31 11.88
C HIS A 213 -0.03 -17.00 11.53
N ASP A 214 0.65 -16.44 12.54
CA ASP A 214 1.58 -15.33 12.34
C ASP A 214 2.92 -15.80 11.76
N GLN A 215 3.86 -14.88 11.53
CA GLN A 215 5.19 -15.19 10.99
C GLN A 215 6.04 -16.13 11.88
N PHE A 216 5.71 -16.25 13.16
CA PHE A 216 6.43 -17.11 14.11
C PHE A 216 5.77 -18.48 14.27
N GLY A 217 4.64 -18.72 13.57
CA GLY A 217 3.87 -19.95 13.67
C GLY A 217 2.90 -19.98 14.86
N ASN A 218 2.66 -18.85 15.52
CA ASN A 218 1.62 -18.76 16.54
C ASN A 218 0.25 -18.64 15.89
N VAL A 219 -0.75 -19.33 16.40
CA VAL A 219 -2.14 -19.14 15.96
C VAL A 219 -2.60 -17.72 16.33
N ILE A 220 -3.34 -17.09 15.44
CA ILE A 220 -3.97 -15.81 15.70
C ILE A 220 -5.36 -16.10 16.24
N ASN A 221 -5.54 -16.01 17.58
CA ASN A 221 -6.82 -16.24 18.22
C ASN A 221 -7.70 -15.00 18.06
N ASP A 222 -8.72 -15.12 17.24
CA ASP A 222 -9.68 -14.12 16.81
C ASP A 222 -11.09 -14.63 17.11
N PRO A 223 -12.16 -13.82 17.15
CA PRO A 223 -13.51 -14.31 17.34
C PRO A 223 -13.88 -15.45 16.38
N PHE A 224 -14.13 -16.65 16.94
CA PHE A 224 -14.41 -17.85 16.17
C PHE A 224 -15.16 -18.91 16.99
N PRO A 225 -16.12 -19.69 16.40
CA PRO A 225 -16.68 -19.46 15.06
C PRO A 225 -17.68 -18.30 15.04
N THR A 226 -17.81 -17.66 13.91
CA THR A 226 -18.76 -16.56 13.67
C THR A 226 -19.80 -16.98 12.62
N PRO A 227 -20.71 -17.94 12.89
CA PRO A 227 -21.60 -18.54 11.91
C PRO A 227 -22.77 -17.61 11.56
N PHE A 228 -22.45 -16.45 11.00
CA PHE A 228 -23.38 -15.39 10.61
C PHE A 228 -23.14 -14.96 9.16
N PRO A 229 -24.16 -14.40 8.48
CA PRO A 229 -23.98 -13.81 7.14
C PRO A 229 -22.89 -12.73 7.04
N SER A 230 -22.48 -12.17 8.19
CA SER A 230 -21.42 -11.16 8.35
C SER A 230 -20.17 -11.73 9.03
N SER A 231 -19.86 -13.00 8.82
CA SER A 231 -18.66 -13.64 9.37
C SER A 231 -17.37 -13.07 8.78
N GLY A 232 -16.31 -13.13 9.59
CA GLY A 232 -14.96 -12.76 9.22
C GLY A 232 -14.75 -11.24 9.12
N PHE A 233 -13.62 -10.85 8.55
CA PHE A 233 -13.20 -9.47 8.44
C PHE A 233 -14.20 -8.59 7.68
N ASP A 234 -14.68 -7.53 8.30
CA ASP A 234 -15.63 -6.57 7.74
C ASP A 234 -14.92 -5.36 7.12
N LEU A 235 -14.53 -5.48 5.83
CA LEU A 235 -13.78 -4.43 5.14
C LEU A 235 -14.66 -3.21 4.85
N ASP A 236 -14.25 -2.04 5.39
CA ASP A 236 -14.90 -0.74 5.17
C ASP A 236 -14.16 0.09 4.10
N ALA A 237 -12.83 0.29 4.24
CA ALA A 237 -12.08 1.11 3.28
C ALA A 237 -10.56 0.89 3.37
N ILE A 238 -9.83 1.40 2.33
CA ILE A 238 -8.38 1.62 2.40
C ILE A 238 -8.09 3.08 2.04
N GLY A 239 -7.50 3.81 3.00
CA GLY A 239 -7.03 5.18 2.82
C GLY A 239 -5.57 5.23 2.41
N VAL A 240 -5.24 6.05 1.42
CA VAL A 240 -3.88 6.23 0.87
C VAL A 240 -3.24 7.47 1.46
N ILE A 241 -2.04 7.33 2.00
CA ILE A 241 -1.26 8.41 2.62
C ILE A 241 -0.18 8.90 1.65
N HIS A 242 0.58 7.98 1.06
CA HIS A 242 1.58 8.31 0.05
C HIS A 242 1.22 7.65 -1.28
N GLU A 243 1.00 8.45 -2.30
CA GLU A 243 0.75 7.96 -3.65
C GLU A 243 1.78 8.53 -4.64
N GLN A 244 1.91 7.89 -5.77
CA GLN A 244 2.71 8.42 -6.86
C GLN A 244 2.23 9.85 -7.18
N PRO A 245 3.12 10.85 -7.25
CA PRO A 245 2.72 12.17 -7.67
C PRO A 245 2.00 12.06 -9.02
N LEU A 246 1.11 12.99 -9.31
CA LEU A 246 0.69 13.23 -10.70
C LEU A 246 1.95 13.65 -11.48
N SER A 247 2.85 12.69 -11.74
CA SER A 247 3.68 12.85 -12.90
C SER A 247 2.69 12.90 -14.04
N LEU A 248 2.73 13.97 -14.82
CA LEU A 248 2.28 13.94 -16.20
C LEU A 248 2.73 12.57 -16.68
N ILE A 249 1.78 11.66 -16.97
CA ILE A 249 2.09 10.27 -17.28
C ILE A 249 3.11 10.36 -18.41
N ASN A 250 4.38 10.23 -18.08
CA ASN A 250 5.39 9.82 -19.03
C ASN A 250 5.12 8.34 -19.29
N ASN A 251 3.98 8.06 -19.84
CA ASN A 251 3.83 6.90 -20.68
C ASN A 251 4.92 7.09 -21.72
N ASN A 252 6.03 6.35 -21.59
CA ASN A 252 7.19 6.39 -22.47
C ASN A 252 6.83 5.90 -23.90
N TYR A 253 5.75 6.44 -24.44
CA TYR A 253 5.34 6.20 -25.83
C TYR A 253 6.32 6.83 -26.80
N VAL A 254 7.00 7.91 -26.36
CA VAL A 254 8.12 8.55 -27.06
C VAL A 254 9.11 9.05 -26.02
N ASN A 255 10.27 8.41 -25.92
CA ASN A 255 11.23 8.64 -24.82
C ASN A 255 12.05 9.90 -24.99
N ASN A 256 12.36 10.32 -26.25
CA ASN A 256 13.27 11.44 -26.50
C ASN A 256 13.11 12.00 -27.93
N ILE A 257 13.54 13.24 -28.09
CA ILE A 257 13.85 13.82 -29.39
C ILE A 257 15.33 13.51 -29.67
N ASP A 258 15.58 12.47 -30.47
CA ASP A 258 16.94 11.99 -30.77
C ASP A 258 17.47 12.53 -32.10
N ASN A 259 18.77 12.50 -32.26
CA ASN A 259 19.48 12.85 -33.50
C ASN A 259 19.02 14.18 -34.11
N LEU A 260 18.73 15.21 -33.27
CA LEU A 260 18.38 16.52 -33.77
C LEU A 260 19.59 17.16 -34.47
N MET A 261 19.48 17.32 -35.77
CA MET A 261 20.51 17.90 -36.64
C MET A 261 19.93 19.05 -37.46
N ILE A 262 20.78 20.02 -37.77
CA ILE A 262 20.45 21.14 -38.63
C ILE A 262 21.46 21.19 -39.79
N LYS A 263 20.96 21.04 -41.00
CA LYS A 263 21.79 21.08 -42.19
C LYS A 263 21.03 21.78 -43.33
N ASN A 264 21.64 22.79 -43.96
CA ASN A 264 21.06 23.53 -45.08
C ASN A 264 19.65 24.05 -44.83
N GLY A 265 19.36 24.58 -43.61
CA GLY A 265 18.03 25.09 -43.26
C GLY A 265 17.00 24.01 -42.96
N ILE A 266 17.37 22.74 -42.98
CA ILE A 266 16.50 21.63 -42.63
C ILE A 266 16.81 21.16 -41.19
N ILE A 267 15.83 21.11 -40.35
CA ILE A 267 15.86 20.50 -39.01
C ILE A 267 15.39 19.07 -39.17
N SER A 268 16.23 18.10 -38.79
CA SER A 268 15.86 16.67 -38.75
C SER A 268 16.03 16.11 -37.37
N TYR A 269 15.13 15.22 -36.97
CA TYR A 269 15.15 14.56 -35.68
C TYR A 269 14.37 13.23 -35.71
N ASN A 270 14.66 12.37 -34.77
CA ASN A 270 14.00 11.07 -34.61
C ASN A 270 13.12 11.05 -33.34
N LEU A 271 12.00 10.37 -33.45
CA LEU A 271 11.13 10.00 -32.34
C LEU A 271 10.94 8.49 -32.38
N ASN A 272 11.24 7.81 -31.27
CA ASN A 272 10.93 6.38 -31.15
C ASN A 272 9.61 6.24 -30.40
N SER A 273 8.58 5.71 -31.07
CA SER A 273 7.24 5.56 -30.54
C SER A 273 6.85 4.08 -30.36
N THR A 274 6.24 3.77 -29.23
CA THR A 274 5.66 2.43 -28.99
C THR A 274 4.21 2.32 -29.46
N LEU A 275 3.59 3.42 -29.86
CA LEU A 275 2.19 3.48 -30.32
C LEU A 275 2.07 4.20 -31.68
N VAL A 276 0.96 3.93 -32.37
CA VAL A 276 0.51 4.76 -33.49
C VAL A 276 -0.30 5.92 -32.93
N GLU A 277 0.22 7.15 -33.07
CA GLU A 277 -0.37 8.33 -32.45
C GLU A 277 -0.24 9.59 -33.30
N LYS A 278 -1.30 10.43 -33.31
CA LYS A 278 -1.26 11.75 -33.95
C LYS A 278 -0.61 12.77 -33.01
N ILE A 279 0.47 13.39 -33.48
CA ILE A 279 1.23 14.41 -32.76
C ILE A 279 1.09 15.78 -33.42
N ASN A 280 1.24 16.83 -32.61
CA ASN A 280 1.54 18.20 -33.03
C ASN A 280 3.02 18.46 -32.76
N TYR A 281 3.72 19.07 -33.70
CA TYR A 281 5.10 19.53 -33.45
C TYR A 281 5.23 20.98 -33.91
N SER A 282 5.99 21.76 -33.13
CA SER A 282 6.13 23.19 -33.34
C SER A 282 7.54 23.66 -32.99
N ILE A 283 7.96 24.76 -33.62
CA ILE A 283 9.17 25.51 -33.29
C ILE A 283 8.72 26.82 -32.66
N ILE A 284 9.24 27.13 -31.49
CA ILE A 284 8.96 28.37 -30.77
C ILE A 284 10.26 29.11 -30.48
N ASP A 285 10.21 30.43 -30.46
CA ASP A 285 11.32 31.26 -30.02
C ASP A 285 11.37 31.41 -28.50
N LEU A 286 12.39 32.09 -27.97
CA LEU A 286 12.54 32.28 -26.52
C LEU A 286 11.48 33.19 -25.89
N SER A 287 10.69 33.92 -26.69
CA SER A 287 9.56 34.70 -26.22
C SER A 287 8.27 33.85 -26.10
N GLY A 288 8.34 32.58 -26.53
CA GLY A 288 7.18 31.68 -26.57
C GLY A 288 6.35 31.81 -27.86
N LYS A 289 6.78 32.68 -28.81
CA LYS A 289 6.09 32.84 -30.08
C LYS A 289 6.27 31.60 -30.94
N LYS A 290 5.18 31.04 -31.45
CA LYS A 290 5.18 29.93 -32.38
C LYS A 290 5.60 30.40 -33.78
N ILE A 291 6.71 29.85 -34.28
CA ILE A 291 7.30 30.16 -35.60
C ILE A 291 6.85 29.16 -36.66
N TYR A 292 6.66 27.91 -36.25
CA TYR A 292 6.22 26.82 -37.11
C TYR A 292 5.33 25.85 -36.32
N GLU A 293 4.33 25.29 -36.97
CA GLU A 293 3.49 24.22 -36.42
C GLU A 293 3.02 23.28 -37.51
N ASN A 294 3.01 21.99 -37.23
CA ASN A 294 2.45 20.98 -38.12
C ASN A 294 2.01 19.74 -37.30
N LYS A 295 1.34 18.82 -37.97
CA LYS A 295 0.82 17.56 -37.38
C LYS A 295 1.28 16.41 -38.22
N THR A 296 1.51 15.26 -37.57
CA THR A 296 1.82 14.00 -38.25
C THR A 296 1.30 12.83 -37.41
N ILE A 297 1.34 11.65 -37.99
CA ILE A 297 1.08 10.40 -37.26
C ILE A 297 2.42 9.72 -37.04
N LEU A 298 2.74 9.37 -35.80
CA LEU A 298 3.84 8.48 -35.46
C LEU A 298 3.38 7.05 -35.69
N MET A 299 4.28 6.25 -36.25
CA MET A 299 4.15 4.81 -36.35
C MET A 299 4.95 4.14 -35.24
N HIS A 300 4.63 2.88 -34.95
CA HIS A 300 5.46 2.09 -34.02
C HIS A 300 6.91 2.03 -34.52
N GLY A 301 7.88 2.26 -33.62
CA GLY A 301 9.30 2.30 -33.90
C GLY A 301 9.84 3.71 -34.16
N ILE A 302 10.96 3.80 -34.91
CA ILE A 302 11.67 5.04 -35.14
C ILE A 302 11.01 5.84 -36.26
N ASN A 303 10.58 7.06 -35.96
CA ASN A 303 9.99 8.03 -36.88
C ASN A 303 10.99 9.15 -37.14
N SER A 304 11.44 9.31 -38.39
CA SER A 304 12.35 10.39 -38.80
C SER A 304 11.55 11.56 -39.37
N LEU A 305 11.62 12.70 -38.72
CA LEU A 305 10.88 13.91 -39.10
C LEU A 305 11.83 14.99 -39.62
N LYS A 306 11.39 15.75 -40.62
CA LYS A 306 12.16 16.84 -41.22
C LYS A 306 11.29 18.09 -41.33
N ILE A 307 11.85 19.25 -40.94
CA ILE A 307 11.22 20.55 -41.01
C ILE A 307 12.09 21.47 -41.85
N ASN A 308 11.57 21.98 -42.94
CA ASN A 308 12.28 22.97 -43.76
C ASN A 308 12.07 24.36 -43.13
N MET A 309 13.15 24.99 -42.70
CA MET A 309 13.20 26.28 -42.04
C MET A 309 14.26 27.19 -42.65
N SER A 310 14.44 27.13 -43.96
CA SER A 310 15.47 27.92 -44.72
C SER A 310 15.42 29.42 -44.44
N ASN A 311 14.24 29.97 -44.09
CA ASN A 311 14.03 31.38 -43.79
C ASN A 311 14.12 31.73 -42.30
N LEU A 312 14.50 30.78 -41.44
CA LEU A 312 14.62 31.01 -40.00
C LEU A 312 15.87 31.85 -39.71
N LYS A 313 15.74 32.89 -38.90
CA LYS A 313 16.89 33.71 -38.47
C LYS A 313 17.80 32.92 -37.53
N LYS A 314 19.10 33.29 -37.56
CA LYS A 314 20.05 32.75 -36.57
C LYS A 314 19.56 33.04 -35.15
N GLY A 315 19.46 32.02 -34.29
CA GLY A 315 18.97 32.19 -32.94
C GLY A 315 18.78 30.87 -32.20
N ILE A 316 18.30 30.98 -30.94
CA ILE A 316 17.94 29.85 -30.11
C ILE A 316 16.43 29.63 -30.22
N TYR A 317 16.06 28.36 -30.41
CA TYR A 317 14.66 27.93 -30.57
C TYR A 317 14.42 26.67 -29.75
N ILE A 318 13.15 26.36 -29.56
CA ILE A 318 12.69 25.16 -28.89
C ILE A 318 11.79 24.38 -29.85
N LEU A 319 12.16 23.13 -30.13
CA LEU A 319 11.31 22.16 -30.77
C LEU A 319 10.39 21.56 -29.68
N LYS A 320 9.08 21.67 -29.87
CA LYS A 320 8.07 21.07 -28.99
C LYS A 320 7.27 20.04 -29.78
N VAL A 321 7.10 18.86 -29.17
CA VAL A 321 6.28 17.77 -29.70
C VAL A 321 5.23 17.44 -28.65
N SER A 322 3.97 17.37 -29.03
CA SER A 322 2.88 17.13 -28.08
C SER A 322 1.71 16.38 -28.71
N SER A 323 1.05 15.56 -27.89
CA SER A 323 -0.19 14.89 -28.16
C SER A 323 -1.01 14.79 -26.87
N LYS A 324 -2.02 13.90 -26.81
CA LYS A 324 -2.71 13.53 -25.58
C LYS A 324 -1.73 12.89 -24.56
N ASN A 325 -0.76 12.10 -25.06
CA ASN A 325 0.12 11.26 -24.24
C ASN A 325 1.61 11.70 -24.31
N ILE A 326 1.95 12.71 -25.12
CA ILE A 326 3.36 13.13 -25.37
C ILE A 326 3.50 14.61 -25.08
N SER A 327 4.52 14.98 -24.31
CA SER A 327 4.95 16.37 -24.13
C SER A 327 6.47 16.42 -24.05
N LEU A 328 7.14 16.61 -25.20
CA LEU A 328 8.59 16.69 -25.31
C LEU A 328 9.01 18.08 -25.77
N SER A 329 10.17 18.53 -25.31
CA SER A 329 10.79 19.76 -25.81
C SER A 329 12.30 19.62 -25.88
N LYS A 330 12.90 20.20 -26.90
CA LYS A 330 14.35 20.22 -27.05
C LYS A 330 14.83 21.59 -27.57
N LYS A 331 15.69 22.21 -26.79
CA LYS A 331 16.33 23.49 -27.18
C LYS A 331 17.44 23.25 -28.21
N PHE A 332 17.51 24.07 -29.22
CA PHE A 332 18.56 24.01 -30.25
C PHE A 332 18.98 25.40 -30.71
N PHE A 333 20.18 25.49 -31.31
CA PHE A 333 20.68 26.71 -31.92
C PHE A 333 20.63 26.57 -33.43
N PHE A 334 19.89 27.47 -34.09
CA PHE A 334 19.77 27.51 -35.54
C PHE A 334 20.82 28.48 -36.14
N LYS A 335 21.61 27.99 -37.06
CA LYS A 335 22.58 28.76 -37.84
C LYS A 335 22.57 28.23 -39.27
N ILE A 336 22.34 29.08 -40.26
CA ILE A 336 22.53 28.76 -41.65
C ILE A 336 24.04 28.85 -41.92
N LYS A 337 24.63 27.80 -42.50
CA LYS A 337 26.00 27.84 -43.03
C LYS A 337 25.97 28.48 -44.40
#